data_4e07b88ec1f07d4d3d48a311ca0e6f2e
#
_entry.id   4e07b88ec1f07d4d3d48a311ca0e6f2e
#
_cell.length_a   1.000
_cell.length_b   1.000
_cell.length_c   1.000
_cell.angle_alpha   90.00
_cell.angle_beta   90.00
_cell.angle_gamma   90.00
#
_symmetry.space_group_name_H-M   'P 1'
#
loop_
_entity.id
_entity.type
_entity.pdbx_description
1 polymer ?
#
loop_
_entity_poly.entity_id
_entity_poly.type
_entity_poly.pdbx_seq_one_letter_code
_entity_poly.pdbx_strand_id
1 'polypeptide(L)'
;MNTSEFLKQMNSYYPLSEETISAIMAICSEEHYQKNELLLESGSMARYYYFIQSGLIGYYTTDEEGSSIYKIFFEEHSFVASTSAIIKNEPSDFNIIALEDCSVIKYPVKAFRELLEKYHDLALFHIRYLEKNWVVKKEPLEVSLKFETAKQRYLLLLENKSLHERLKQHHIASYLGITPTQLSRIKKK
;
A
#
# COMPACT_ATOMS: atom_id res chain seq x y z
N MET A 1 16.74 11.85 -5.81
CA MET A 1 15.31 11.65 -5.48
C MET A 1 14.47 12.37 -6.52
N ASN A 2 13.72 11.63 -7.33
CA ASN A 2 12.76 12.26 -8.26
C ASN A 2 11.42 12.44 -7.52
N THR A 3 11.08 13.69 -7.18
CA THR A 3 9.92 14.01 -6.35
C THR A 3 8.70 14.48 -7.13
N SER A 4 8.83 14.58 -8.47
CA SER A 4 7.77 15.12 -9.34
C SER A 4 6.45 14.34 -9.19
N GLU A 5 6.48 13.00 -9.30
CA GLU A 5 5.27 12.18 -9.18
C GLU A 5 4.72 12.13 -7.74
N PHE A 6 5.60 12.15 -6.73
CA PHE A 6 5.19 12.25 -5.32
C PHE A 6 4.37 13.52 -5.05
N LEU A 7 4.89 14.67 -5.44
CA LEU A 7 4.20 15.95 -5.27
C LEU A 7 2.94 16.05 -6.13
N LYS A 8 2.98 15.56 -7.36
CA LYS A 8 1.82 15.48 -8.24
C LYS A 8 0.72 14.63 -7.62
N GLN A 9 1.08 13.46 -7.04
CA GLN A 9 0.13 12.60 -6.38
C GLN A 9 -0.45 13.25 -5.12
N MET A 10 0.35 13.94 -4.30
CA MET A 10 -0.16 14.69 -3.15
C MET A 10 -1.14 15.78 -3.59
N ASN A 11 -0.75 16.60 -4.57
CA ASN A 11 -1.58 17.68 -5.10
C ASN A 11 -2.87 17.19 -5.78
N SER A 12 -2.94 15.92 -6.22
CA SER A 12 -4.17 15.32 -6.75
C SER A 12 -5.27 15.12 -5.70
N TYR A 13 -4.91 15.09 -4.42
CA TYR A 13 -5.86 15.03 -3.31
C TYR A 13 -6.21 16.42 -2.80
N TYR A 14 -5.20 17.28 -2.58
CA TYR A 14 -5.36 18.67 -2.18
C TYR A 14 -4.12 19.48 -2.58
N PRO A 15 -4.29 20.68 -3.16
CA PRO A 15 -3.15 21.52 -3.56
C PRO A 15 -2.37 21.99 -2.32
N LEU A 16 -1.03 21.84 -2.37
CA LEU A 16 -0.13 22.22 -1.30
C LEU A 16 0.59 23.53 -1.65
N SER A 17 0.79 24.39 -0.65
CA SER A 17 1.60 25.60 -0.76
C SER A 17 3.10 25.27 -0.91
N GLU A 18 3.88 26.21 -1.44
CA GLU A 18 5.34 26.05 -1.56
C GLU A 18 6.02 25.83 -0.19
N GLU A 19 5.51 26.48 0.85
CA GLU A 19 6.01 26.31 2.21
C GLU A 19 5.78 24.88 2.71
N THR A 20 4.57 24.36 2.51
CA THR A 20 4.21 22.97 2.87
C THR A 20 5.02 21.96 2.06
N ILE A 21 5.21 22.19 0.75
CA ILE A 21 6.06 21.37 -0.10
C ILE A 21 7.49 21.34 0.43
N SER A 22 8.05 22.49 0.76
CA SER A 22 9.42 22.59 1.31
C SER A 22 9.53 21.83 2.63
N ALA A 23 8.53 21.95 3.52
CA ALA A 23 8.52 21.29 4.82
C ALA A 23 8.42 19.77 4.70
N ILE A 24 7.54 19.25 3.83
CA ILE A 24 7.42 17.79 3.63
C ILE A 24 8.68 17.23 2.97
N MET A 25 9.26 17.93 2.00
CA MET A 25 10.49 17.50 1.35
C MET A 25 11.68 17.42 2.31
N ALA A 26 11.73 18.30 3.33
CA ALA A 26 12.79 18.31 4.33
C ALA A 26 12.83 17.05 5.21
N ILE A 27 11.71 16.33 5.34
CA ILE A 27 11.62 15.08 6.12
C ILE A 27 11.65 13.82 5.26
N CYS A 28 11.66 13.95 3.93
CA CYS A 28 11.69 12.84 2.98
C CYS A 28 13.11 12.35 2.71
N SER A 29 13.26 11.04 2.53
CA SER A 29 14.48 10.40 2.03
C SER A 29 14.13 9.34 0.99
N GLU A 30 15.04 9.14 0.03
CA GLU A 30 14.94 8.03 -0.91
C GLU A 30 15.56 6.77 -0.32
N GLU A 31 14.91 5.62 -0.53
CA GLU A 31 15.41 4.33 -0.10
C GLU A 31 15.12 3.27 -1.15
N HIS A 32 16.00 2.26 -1.20
CA HIS A 32 15.91 1.15 -2.14
C HIS A 32 15.77 -0.15 -1.36
N TYR A 33 14.87 -0.99 -1.81
CA TYR A 33 14.63 -2.32 -1.25
C TYR A 33 14.81 -3.36 -2.34
N GLN A 34 15.57 -4.40 -2.05
CA GLN A 34 15.68 -5.54 -2.94
C GLN A 34 14.41 -6.41 -2.89
N LYS A 35 14.18 -7.15 -3.94
CA LYS A 35 13.07 -8.11 -3.97
C LYS A 35 13.12 -9.06 -2.77
N ASN A 36 11.98 -9.26 -2.13
CA ASN A 36 11.72 -10.00 -0.89
C ASN A 36 12.26 -9.34 0.39
N GLU A 37 12.75 -8.11 0.32
CA GLU A 37 13.13 -7.34 1.51
C GLU A 37 11.89 -6.76 2.19
N LEU A 38 11.88 -6.78 3.54
CA LEU A 38 10.80 -6.23 4.34
C LEU A 38 11.01 -4.74 4.60
N LEU A 39 10.00 -3.93 4.28
CA LEU A 39 9.93 -2.52 4.68
C LEU A 39 9.38 -2.40 6.12
N LEU A 40 8.53 -3.34 6.51
CA LEU A 40 7.97 -3.45 7.85
C LEU A 40 7.72 -4.94 8.15
N GLU A 41 8.18 -5.37 9.30
CA GLU A 41 7.93 -6.71 9.84
C GLU A 41 6.72 -6.68 10.80
N SER A 42 5.85 -7.69 10.72
CA SER A 42 4.77 -7.91 11.70
C SER A 42 5.34 -7.99 13.11
N GLY A 43 4.65 -7.42 14.09
CA GLY A 43 5.13 -7.25 15.47
C GLY A 43 6.01 -6.00 15.69
N SER A 44 6.41 -5.29 14.64
CA SER A 44 7.21 -4.07 14.72
C SER A 44 6.35 -2.81 14.66
N MET A 45 6.84 -1.71 15.27
CA MET A 45 6.20 -0.41 15.18
C MET A 45 6.36 0.19 13.78
N ALA A 46 5.25 0.60 13.17
CA ALA A 46 5.27 1.29 11.86
C ALA A 46 5.73 2.74 12.05
N ARG A 47 7.01 3.01 11.73
CA ARG A 47 7.66 4.30 11.96
C ARG A 47 7.69 5.20 10.74
N TYR A 48 7.36 4.69 9.56
CA TYR A 48 7.47 5.39 8.28
C TYR A 48 6.22 5.24 7.44
N TYR A 49 5.95 6.28 6.65
CA TYR A 49 5.15 6.23 5.45
C TYR A 49 6.08 6.05 4.25
N TYR A 50 5.59 5.41 3.20
CA TYR A 50 6.32 5.18 1.96
C TYR A 50 5.50 5.65 0.78
N PHE A 51 6.17 6.14 -0.26
CA PHE A 51 5.59 6.37 -1.58
C PHE A 51 6.42 5.62 -2.61
N ILE A 52 5.80 4.79 -3.42
CA ILE A 52 6.48 3.94 -4.39
C ILE A 52 6.82 4.77 -5.63
N GLN A 53 8.12 4.91 -5.93
CA GLN A 53 8.60 5.50 -7.18
C GLN A 53 8.68 4.46 -8.28
N SER A 54 9.18 3.25 -7.96
CA SER A 54 9.22 2.11 -8.86
C SER A 54 9.14 0.80 -8.06
N GLY A 55 8.61 -0.25 -8.69
CA GLY A 55 8.46 -1.58 -8.13
C GLY A 55 7.08 -1.88 -7.57
N LEU A 56 6.93 -3.05 -7.01
CA LEU A 56 5.68 -3.61 -6.49
C LEU A 56 5.83 -4.00 -5.03
N ILE A 57 4.91 -3.55 -4.17
CA ILE A 57 4.91 -3.84 -2.73
C ILE A 57 3.67 -4.67 -2.37
N GLY A 58 3.88 -5.71 -1.56
CA GLY A 58 2.83 -6.51 -0.96
C GLY A 58 2.59 -6.16 0.51
N TYR A 59 1.33 -6.21 0.94
CA TYR A 59 0.91 -6.04 2.33
C TYR A 59 0.15 -7.30 2.75
N TYR A 60 0.74 -8.06 3.69
CA TYR A 60 0.25 -9.39 4.06
C TYR A 60 0.39 -9.66 5.56
N THR A 61 -0.42 -10.59 6.05
CA THR A 61 -0.24 -11.23 7.35
C THR A 61 0.10 -12.69 7.15
N THR A 62 0.46 -13.37 8.24
CA THR A 62 0.75 -14.80 8.23
C THR A 62 -0.29 -15.50 9.11
N ASP A 63 -0.86 -16.61 8.63
CA ASP A 63 -1.76 -17.44 9.43
C ASP A 63 -0.99 -18.34 10.43
N GLU A 64 -1.73 -19.10 11.23
CA GLU A 64 -1.16 -20.02 12.23
C GLU A 64 -0.31 -21.15 11.60
N GLU A 65 -0.53 -21.45 10.32
CA GLU A 65 0.20 -22.47 9.56
C GLU A 65 1.45 -21.90 8.87
N GLY A 66 1.71 -20.59 9.01
CA GLY A 66 2.84 -19.89 8.40
C GLY A 66 2.59 -19.45 6.94
N SER A 67 1.37 -19.60 6.43
CA SER A 67 1.03 -19.18 5.07
C SER A 67 0.78 -17.67 4.99
N SER A 68 1.31 -17.01 3.96
CA SER A 68 1.08 -15.58 3.74
C SER A 68 -0.30 -15.31 3.19
N ILE A 69 -1.03 -14.40 3.82
CA ILE A 69 -2.36 -13.91 3.39
C ILE A 69 -2.22 -12.48 2.92
N TYR A 70 -2.18 -12.28 1.61
CA TYR A 70 -2.06 -10.95 1.02
C TYR A 70 -3.38 -10.20 1.07
N LYS A 71 -3.34 -9.01 1.68
CA LYS A 71 -4.49 -8.11 1.78
C LYS A 71 -4.58 -7.17 0.58
N ILE A 72 -3.44 -6.65 0.10
CA ILE A 72 -3.37 -5.68 -1.00
C ILE A 72 -1.96 -5.67 -1.62
N PHE A 73 -1.90 -5.33 -2.89
CA PHE A 73 -0.67 -4.99 -3.60
C PHE A 73 -0.68 -3.51 -3.96
N PHE A 74 0.47 -2.87 -3.87
CA PHE A 74 0.66 -1.46 -4.18
C PHE A 74 1.62 -1.33 -5.36
N GLU A 75 1.13 -0.75 -6.43
CA GLU A 75 1.91 -0.38 -7.62
C GLU A 75 2.53 1.01 -7.43
N GLU A 76 3.32 1.44 -8.40
CA GLU A 76 3.95 2.76 -8.45
C GLU A 76 2.94 3.87 -8.16
N HIS A 77 3.42 4.96 -7.60
CA HIS A 77 2.66 6.14 -7.22
C HIS A 77 1.62 5.92 -6.10
N SER A 78 1.73 4.78 -5.40
CA SER A 78 0.92 4.50 -4.21
C SER A 78 1.60 4.94 -2.92
N PHE A 79 0.81 5.44 -1.96
CA PHE A 79 1.24 5.61 -0.58
C PHE A 79 1.03 4.30 0.19
N VAL A 80 2.04 3.88 0.94
CA VAL A 80 2.05 2.59 1.67
C VAL A 80 2.38 2.83 3.14
N ALA A 81 1.60 2.25 4.03
CA ALA A 81 1.87 2.20 5.46
C ALA A 81 0.96 1.19 6.15
N SER A 82 1.35 0.71 7.34
CA SER A 82 0.42 0.04 8.25
C SER A 82 -0.40 1.08 9.01
N THR A 83 -1.40 1.68 8.32
CA THR A 83 -2.15 2.85 8.79
C THR A 83 -2.86 2.58 10.12
N SER A 84 -3.46 1.39 10.31
CA SER A 84 -4.12 1.03 11.57
C SER A 84 -3.14 0.98 12.75
N ALA A 85 -1.97 0.39 12.55
CA ALA A 85 -0.91 0.34 13.57
C ALA A 85 -0.41 1.75 13.93
N ILE A 86 -0.23 2.61 12.93
CA ILE A 86 0.15 4.01 13.13
C ILE A 86 -0.92 4.77 13.93
N ILE A 87 -2.21 4.59 13.61
CA ILE A 87 -3.31 5.29 14.29
C ILE A 87 -3.43 4.82 15.75
N LYS A 88 -3.37 3.50 15.97
CA LYS A 88 -3.46 2.89 17.30
C LYS A 88 -2.20 3.11 18.14
N ASN A 89 -1.06 3.42 17.50
CA ASN A 89 0.26 3.44 18.10
C ASN A 89 0.64 2.07 18.72
N GLU A 90 0.39 1.01 17.95
CA GLU A 90 0.63 -0.38 18.30
C GLU A 90 1.53 -1.05 17.24
N PRO A 91 2.17 -2.19 17.56
CA PRO A 91 2.86 -3.00 16.55
C PRO A 91 1.93 -3.39 15.39
N SER A 92 2.48 -3.53 14.21
CA SER A 92 1.73 -3.93 13.01
C SER A 92 1.42 -5.43 13.02
N ASP A 93 0.18 -5.81 12.75
CA ASP A 93 -0.21 -7.20 12.49
C ASP A 93 0.20 -7.68 11.08
N PHE A 94 0.73 -6.78 10.27
CA PHE A 94 1.03 -7.02 8.86
C PHE A 94 2.49 -6.73 8.54
N ASN A 95 2.98 -7.47 7.57
CA ASN A 95 4.25 -7.23 6.90
C ASN A 95 4.04 -6.32 5.68
N ILE A 96 5.05 -5.50 5.37
CA ILE A 96 5.17 -4.77 4.09
C ILE A 96 6.43 -5.30 3.42
N ILE A 97 6.31 -5.88 2.22
CA ILE A 97 7.41 -6.55 1.51
C ILE A 97 7.55 -6.02 0.08
N ALA A 98 8.78 -5.84 -0.37
CA ALA A 98 9.11 -5.59 -1.76
C ALA A 98 8.96 -6.88 -2.59
N LEU A 99 8.04 -6.92 -3.55
CA LEU A 99 7.84 -8.07 -4.46
C LEU A 99 8.74 -8.01 -5.70
N GLU A 100 9.33 -6.85 -5.95
CA GLU A 100 10.34 -6.53 -6.96
C GLU A 100 11.38 -5.62 -6.31
N ASP A 101 12.45 -5.29 -7.02
CA ASP A 101 13.35 -4.23 -6.58
C ASP A 101 12.60 -2.91 -6.60
N CYS A 102 12.57 -2.21 -5.47
CA CYS A 102 11.75 -1.02 -5.25
C CYS A 102 12.62 0.20 -4.94
N SER A 103 12.23 1.35 -5.51
CA SER A 103 12.65 2.67 -5.04
C SER A 103 11.46 3.37 -4.41
N VAL A 104 11.64 3.90 -3.21
CA VAL A 104 10.58 4.57 -2.46
C VAL A 104 11.07 5.90 -1.88
N ILE A 105 10.14 6.85 -1.75
CA ILE A 105 10.31 7.99 -0.85
C ILE A 105 9.74 7.58 0.49
N LYS A 106 10.54 7.62 1.55
CA LYS A 106 10.07 7.39 2.92
C LYS A 106 10.12 8.67 3.74
N TYR A 107 9.19 8.80 4.67
CA TYR A 107 9.15 9.91 5.62
C TYR A 107 8.64 9.44 7.00
N PRO A 108 9.24 9.97 8.11
CA PRO A 108 8.91 9.50 9.45
C PRO A 108 7.47 9.88 9.85
N VAL A 109 6.74 8.93 10.43
CA VAL A 109 5.38 9.15 10.95
C VAL A 109 5.33 10.32 11.95
N LYS A 110 6.29 10.39 12.89
CA LYS A 110 6.33 11.44 13.91
C LYS A 110 6.47 12.82 13.26
N ALA A 111 7.47 13.01 12.41
CA ALA A 111 7.70 14.30 11.74
C ALA A 111 6.52 14.70 10.84
N PHE A 112 5.93 13.73 10.12
CA PHE A 112 4.75 14.00 9.29
C PHE A 112 3.55 14.46 10.13
N ARG A 113 3.31 13.86 11.30
CA ARG A 113 2.25 14.29 12.21
C ARG A 113 2.46 15.70 12.74
N GLU A 114 3.70 16.05 13.09
CA GLU A 114 4.04 17.43 13.50
C GLU A 114 3.78 18.44 12.37
N LEU A 115 4.02 18.07 11.10
CA LEU A 115 3.65 18.91 9.97
C LEU A 115 2.14 19.01 9.74
N LEU A 116 1.36 17.96 10.00
CA LEU A 116 -0.11 17.99 9.90
C LEU A 116 -0.72 18.99 10.90
N GLU A 117 -0.12 19.15 12.09
CA GLU A 117 -0.56 20.13 13.08
C GLU A 117 -0.23 21.57 12.66
N LYS A 118 0.87 21.75 11.89
CA LYS A 118 1.37 23.07 11.50
C LYS A 118 0.77 23.56 10.18
N TYR A 119 0.55 22.68 9.19
CA TYR A 119 0.16 23.04 7.84
C TYR A 119 -1.25 22.52 7.52
N HIS A 120 -2.19 23.46 7.44
CA HIS A 120 -3.61 23.13 7.21
C HIS A 120 -3.87 22.43 5.87
N ASP A 121 -3.20 22.84 4.80
CA ASP A 121 -3.30 22.23 3.48
C ASP A 121 -2.77 20.78 3.47
N LEU A 122 -1.71 20.47 4.25
CA LEU A 122 -1.23 19.11 4.43
C LEU A 122 -2.23 18.25 5.22
N ALA A 123 -2.88 18.82 6.23
CA ALA A 123 -3.95 18.14 6.97
C ALA A 123 -5.14 17.81 6.04
N LEU A 124 -5.54 18.74 5.17
CA LEU A 124 -6.60 18.52 4.19
C LEU A 124 -6.19 17.47 3.14
N PHE A 125 -4.94 17.47 2.66
CA PHE A 125 -4.41 16.40 1.84
C PHE A 125 -4.59 15.04 2.53
N HIS A 126 -4.18 14.93 3.79
CA HIS A 126 -4.23 13.67 4.53
C HIS A 126 -5.66 13.17 4.75
N ILE A 127 -6.58 14.06 5.10
CA ILE A 127 -8.02 13.76 5.22
C ILE A 127 -8.57 13.24 3.89
N ARG A 128 -8.36 13.97 2.78
CA ARG A 128 -8.83 13.57 1.46
C ARG A 128 -8.25 12.25 0.99
N TYR A 129 -6.96 12.01 1.29
CA TYR A 129 -6.32 10.73 1.03
C TYR A 129 -7.00 9.57 1.77
N LEU A 130 -7.27 9.75 3.08
CA LEU A 130 -7.94 8.73 3.90
C LEU A 130 -9.38 8.50 3.44
N GLU A 131 -10.16 9.55 3.21
CA GLU A 131 -11.53 9.46 2.70
C GLU A 131 -11.59 8.66 1.40
N LYS A 132 -10.75 8.99 0.42
CA LYS A 132 -10.76 8.36 -0.90
C LYS A 132 -10.28 6.90 -0.86
N ASN A 133 -9.19 6.62 -0.15
CA ASN A 133 -8.53 5.31 -0.23
C ASN A 133 -8.98 4.33 0.86
N TRP A 134 -9.41 4.83 2.03
CA TRP A 134 -9.78 3.98 3.17
C TRP A 134 -11.28 3.95 3.46
N VAL A 135 -12.06 4.85 2.86
CA VAL A 135 -13.51 4.81 2.92
C VAL A 135 -14.06 4.43 1.55
N VAL A 136 -14.00 5.35 0.59
CA VAL A 136 -14.67 5.20 -0.71
C VAL A 136 -14.21 3.96 -1.49
N LYS A 137 -12.90 3.71 -1.58
CA LYS A 137 -12.39 2.53 -2.29
C LYS A 137 -12.59 1.21 -1.52
N LYS A 138 -12.74 1.27 -0.20
CA LYS A 138 -12.85 0.08 0.62
C LYS A 138 -14.26 -0.51 0.65
N GLU A 139 -15.29 0.30 0.61
CA GLU A 139 -16.69 -0.15 0.63
C GLU A 139 -17.01 -1.19 -0.47
N PRO A 140 -16.69 -0.96 -1.76
CA PRO A 140 -16.92 -1.96 -2.80
C PRO A 140 -16.15 -3.27 -2.56
N LEU A 141 -14.92 -3.19 -2.01
CA LEU A 141 -14.13 -4.38 -1.71
C LEU A 141 -14.75 -5.23 -0.60
N GLU A 142 -15.32 -4.59 0.43
CA GLU A 142 -16.03 -5.29 1.51
C GLU A 142 -17.30 -6.00 1.01
N VAL A 143 -18.02 -5.38 0.08
CA VAL A 143 -19.17 -5.97 -0.58
C VAL A 143 -18.73 -7.15 -1.45
N SER A 144 -17.70 -6.96 -2.27
CA SER A 144 -17.12 -8.00 -3.14
C SER A 144 -16.71 -9.25 -2.35
N LEU A 145 -16.05 -9.07 -1.20
CA LEU A 145 -15.66 -10.19 -0.33
C LEU A 145 -16.85 -11.02 0.19
N LYS A 146 -18.04 -10.42 0.33
CA LYS A 146 -19.25 -11.09 0.83
C LYS A 146 -20.04 -11.79 -0.26
N PHE A 147 -20.08 -11.25 -1.46
CA PHE A 147 -21.01 -11.67 -2.51
C PHE A 147 -20.33 -12.30 -3.74
N GLU A 148 -19.05 -12.02 -3.97
CA GLU A 148 -18.35 -12.51 -5.15
C GLU A 148 -17.58 -13.79 -4.89
N THR A 149 -17.62 -14.68 -5.87
CA THR A 149 -16.79 -15.88 -5.89
C THR A 149 -15.33 -15.54 -6.17
N ALA A 150 -14.40 -16.40 -5.80
CA ALA A 150 -12.99 -16.24 -6.15
C ALA A 150 -12.76 -16.11 -7.68
N LYS A 151 -13.61 -16.74 -8.50
CA LYS A 151 -13.56 -16.59 -9.95
C LYS A 151 -13.92 -15.19 -10.41
N GLN A 152 -14.97 -14.58 -9.87
CA GLN A 152 -15.35 -13.20 -10.20
C GLN A 152 -14.26 -12.20 -9.78
N ARG A 153 -13.74 -12.34 -8.57
CA ARG A 153 -12.61 -11.51 -8.09
C ARG A 153 -11.33 -11.72 -8.90
N TYR A 154 -11.09 -12.95 -9.40
CA TYR A 154 -9.99 -13.21 -10.32
C TYR A 154 -10.17 -12.49 -11.66
N LEU A 155 -11.38 -12.46 -12.22
CA LEU A 155 -11.68 -11.74 -13.46
C LEU A 155 -11.47 -10.23 -13.31
N LEU A 156 -11.86 -9.65 -12.17
CA LEU A 156 -11.57 -8.24 -11.85
C LEU A 156 -10.06 -7.97 -11.76
N LEU A 157 -9.28 -8.90 -11.17
CA LEU A 157 -7.82 -8.76 -11.13
C LEU A 157 -7.21 -8.78 -12.54
N LEU A 158 -7.77 -9.52 -13.49
CA LEU A 158 -7.32 -9.57 -14.89
C LEU A 158 -7.51 -8.24 -15.63
N GLU A 159 -8.45 -7.38 -15.19
CA GLU A 159 -8.64 -6.04 -15.75
C GLU A 159 -7.41 -5.15 -15.49
N ASN A 160 -6.74 -5.34 -14.36
CA ASN A 160 -5.42 -4.73 -14.11
C ASN A 160 -4.31 -5.66 -14.63
N LYS A 161 -4.07 -5.61 -15.95
CA LYS A 161 -3.05 -6.46 -16.61
C LYS A 161 -1.66 -6.23 -16.05
N SER A 162 -1.29 -4.97 -15.78
CA SER A 162 0.02 -4.60 -15.23
C SER A 162 0.28 -5.33 -13.91
N LEU A 163 -0.65 -5.27 -12.97
CA LEU A 163 -0.53 -5.95 -11.70
C LEU A 163 -0.53 -7.48 -11.87
N HIS A 164 -1.47 -8.01 -12.66
CA HIS A 164 -1.61 -9.46 -12.83
C HIS A 164 -0.35 -10.13 -13.39
N GLU A 165 0.32 -9.51 -14.37
CA GLU A 165 1.53 -10.05 -15.00
C GLU A 165 2.74 -10.08 -14.04
N ARG A 166 2.79 -9.18 -13.07
CA ARG A 166 3.85 -9.05 -12.05
C ARG A 166 3.66 -10.01 -10.87
N LEU A 167 2.44 -10.49 -10.64
CA LEU A 167 2.13 -11.36 -9.50
C LEU A 167 2.39 -12.83 -9.82
N LYS A 168 3.08 -13.52 -8.89
CA LYS A 168 3.19 -14.98 -8.92
C LYS A 168 1.85 -15.65 -8.59
N GLN A 169 1.65 -16.89 -9.04
CA GLN A 169 0.40 -17.61 -8.81
C GLN A 169 0.03 -17.76 -7.33
N HIS A 170 1.00 -17.96 -6.46
CA HIS A 170 0.75 -18.06 -5.02
C HIS A 170 0.33 -16.71 -4.40
N HIS A 171 0.84 -15.57 -4.90
CA HIS A 171 0.37 -14.25 -4.48
C HIS A 171 -1.12 -14.06 -4.85
N ILE A 172 -1.48 -14.40 -6.10
CA ILE A 172 -2.86 -14.30 -6.58
C ILE A 172 -3.79 -15.22 -5.79
N ALA A 173 -3.39 -16.47 -5.58
CA ALA A 173 -4.19 -17.44 -4.83
C ALA A 173 -4.42 -16.96 -3.39
N SER A 174 -3.38 -16.52 -2.72
CA SER A 174 -3.46 -15.95 -1.37
C SER A 174 -4.37 -14.72 -1.30
N TYR A 175 -4.21 -13.75 -2.21
CA TYR A 175 -5.08 -12.56 -2.30
C TYR A 175 -6.55 -12.89 -2.50
N LEU A 176 -6.84 -13.96 -3.27
CA LEU A 176 -8.21 -14.43 -3.51
C LEU A 176 -8.76 -15.30 -2.38
N GLY A 177 -7.94 -15.67 -1.39
CA GLY A 177 -8.33 -16.57 -0.30
C GLY A 177 -8.56 -18.02 -0.76
N ILE A 178 -7.80 -18.49 -1.75
CA ILE A 178 -7.91 -19.85 -2.34
C ILE A 178 -6.54 -20.51 -2.44
N THR A 179 -6.51 -21.82 -2.64
CA THR A 179 -5.27 -22.55 -2.90
C THR A 179 -4.77 -22.34 -4.34
N PRO A 180 -3.45 -22.50 -4.61
CA PRO A 180 -2.90 -22.47 -5.97
C PRO A 180 -3.56 -23.50 -6.90
N THR A 181 -3.97 -24.66 -6.38
CA THR A 181 -4.68 -25.71 -7.12
C THR A 181 -6.07 -25.22 -7.56
N GLN A 182 -6.81 -24.55 -6.67
CA GLN A 182 -8.11 -23.96 -7.00
C GLN A 182 -7.96 -22.84 -8.04
N LEU A 183 -6.95 -21.99 -7.92
CA LEU A 183 -6.64 -20.95 -8.91
C LEU A 183 -6.36 -21.57 -10.29
N SER A 184 -5.57 -22.64 -10.35
CA SER A 184 -5.29 -23.35 -11.60
C SER A 184 -6.56 -23.87 -12.28
N ARG A 185 -7.55 -24.34 -11.51
CA ARG A 185 -8.86 -24.77 -12.05
C ARG A 185 -9.71 -23.60 -12.57
N ILE A 186 -9.66 -22.46 -11.89
CA ILE A 186 -10.34 -21.22 -12.33
C ILE A 186 -9.80 -20.74 -13.68
N LYS A 187 -8.48 -20.78 -13.87
CA LYS A 187 -7.78 -20.37 -15.12
C LYS A 187 -8.11 -21.26 -16.33
N LYS A 188 -8.47 -22.52 -16.11
CA LYS A 188 -8.77 -23.49 -17.20
C LYS A 188 -10.21 -23.43 -17.70
N LYS A 189 -11.10 -22.73 -17.02
CA LYS A 189 -12.50 -22.55 -17.37
C LYS A 189 -12.79 -21.15 -17.92
#